data_9ff1568edd7507ae1de9688296aa73ab
#
_entry.id   9ff1568edd7507ae1de9688296aa73ab
#
_cell.length_a   1.000
_cell.length_b   1.000
_cell.length_c   1.000
_cell.angle_alpha   90.00
_cell.angle_beta   90.00
_cell.angle_gamma   90.00
#
_symmetry.space_group_name_H-M   'P 1'
#
loop_
_entity.id
_entity.type
_entity.pdbx_description
1 polymer ?
#
loop_
_entity_poly.entity_id
_entity_poly.type
_entity_poly.pdbx_seq_one_letter_code
_entity_poly.pdbx_strand_id
1 'polypeptide(L)'
;MRSEWTKKKLSDIADFNPRETIKKGAVAKKISMDVLRPFYRDVPYYTEECFSGGTKFRNGDTIMARITPCLENGKTAQVSILNDGEVGFGSTEYIVFRAKEGIADKDYLYYLVCSPEVREPAIKSMVGSSGRQRVQADVVKNLQIEVPPLVEQRKFGSFLKSFDDKIALNDKINKNLLEQALAIYKDWFCDYALSDGTLPEN
;
A
#
# COMPACT_ATOMS: atom_id res chain seq x y z
N MET A 1 29.40 17.83 -0.69
CA MET A 1 29.42 17.18 -2.00
C MET A 1 28.03 16.64 -2.26
N ARG A 2 27.36 17.05 -3.37
CA ARG A 2 26.18 16.33 -3.83
C ARG A 2 26.68 14.95 -4.27
N SER A 3 26.19 13.88 -3.66
CA SER A 3 26.42 12.53 -4.15
C SER A 3 25.79 12.42 -5.53
N GLU A 4 26.52 11.86 -6.49
CA GLU A 4 26.05 11.80 -7.88
C GLU A 4 24.89 10.82 -7.99
N TRP A 5 23.72 11.34 -8.37
CA TRP A 5 22.59 10.52 -8.76
C TRP A 5 22.90 9.83 -10.09
N THR A 6 22.50 8.59 -10.24
CA THR A 6 22.78 7.79 -11.43
C THR A 6 21.50 7.43 -12.16
N LYS A 7 21.53 7.55 -13.50
CA LYS A 7 20.42 7.06 -14.33
C LYS A 7 20.42 5.54 -14.35
N LYS A 8 19.29 4.95 -13.96
CA LYS A 8 19.08 3.51 -13.95
C LYS A 8 17.70 3.19 -14.50
N LYS A 9 17.50 1.97 -14.98
CA LYS A 9 16.15 1.46 -15.23
C LYS A 9 15.50 1.12 -13.91
N LEU A 10 14.16 1.25 -13.83
CA LEU A 10 13.45 0.84 -12.63
C LEU A 10 13.67 -0.65 -12.33
N SER A 11 13.83 -1.50 -13.37
CA SER A 11 14.19 -2.92 -13.21
C SER A 11 15.61 -3.17 -12.68
N ASP A 12 16.49 -2.16 -12.67
CA ASP A 12 17.82 -2.31 -12.08
C ASP A 12 17.77 -2.23 -10.55
N ILE A 13 16.78 -1.55 -9.99
CA ILE A 13 16.62 -1.31 -8.55
C ILE A 13 15.48 -2.11 -7.92
N ALA A 14 14.55 -2.66 -8.71
CA ALA A 14 13.41 -3.42 -8.22
C ALA A 14 13.15 -4.69 -9.03
N ASP A 15 12.77 -5.76 -8.35
CA ASP A 15 12.20 -6.95 -8.99
C ASP A 15 10.70 -6.74 -9.20
N PHE A 16 10.23 -7.14 -10.38
CA PHE A 16 8.83 -7.06 -10.77
C PHE A 16 8.16 -8.41 -10.65
N ASN A 17 7.05 -8.48 -9.89
CA ASN A 17 6.29 -9.70 -9.63
C ASN A 17 7.23 -10.84 -9.19
N PRO A 18 7.98 -10.68 -8.09
CA PRO A 18 8.94 -11.66 -7.62
C PRO A 18 8.26 -13.03 -7.45
N ARG A 19 8.99 -14.10 -7.73
CA ARG A 19 8.47 -15.45 -7.60
C ARG A 19 8.29 -15.82 -6.14
N GLU A 20 7.04 -16.10 -5.78
CA GLU A 20 6.66 -16.59 -4.46
C GLU A 20 5.77 -17.82 -4.58
N THR A 21 5.77 -18.66 -3.56
CA THR A 21 5.01 -19.92 -3.57
C THR A 21 3.99 -19.93 -2.44
N ILE A 22 2.74 -20.17 -2.79
CA ILE A 22 1.66 -20.55 -1.87
C ILE A 22 1.06 -21.83 -2.43
N LYS A 23 0.91 -22.86 -1.58
CA LYS A 23 0.30 -24.13 -2.00
C LYS A 23 -1.17 -23.88 -2.35
N LYS A 24 -1.61 -24.37 -3.52
CA LYS A 24 -3.02 -24.26 -3.93
C LYS A 24 -3.94 -24.87 -2.87
N GLY A 25 -4.98 -24.15 -2.48
CA GLY A 25 -5.91 -24.55 -1.42
C GLY A 25 -5.43 -24.25 0.01
N ALA A 26 -4.19 -23.81 0.23
CA ALA A 26 -3.75 -23.35 1.55
C ALA A 26 -4.43 -22.03 1.90
N VAL A 27 -4.80 -21.86 3.16
CA VAL A 27 -5.29 -20.58 3.70
C VAL A 27 -4.12 -19.61 3.77
N ALA A 28 -4.31 -18.42 3.23
CA ALA A 28 -3.31 -17.34 3.25
C ALA A 28 -4.00 -15.98 3.30
N LYS A 29 -3.26 -14.97 3.73
CA LYS A 29 -3.74 -13.58 3.80
C LYS A 29 -3.89 -13.01 2.39
N LYS A 30 -5.09 -12.52 2.10
CA LYS A 30 -5.45 -11.88 0.84
C LYS A 30 -5.64 -10.39 1.03
N ILE A 31 -4.99 -9.61 0.17
CA ILE A 31 -5.20 -8.18 0.04
C ILE A 31 -5.88 -7.94 -1.32
N SER A 32 -7.17 -7.70 -1.29
CA SER A 32 -7.95 -7.43 -2.50
C SER A 32 -7.84 -5.96 -2.94
N MET A 33 -8.21 -5.66 -4.18
CA MET A 33 -8.05 -4.32 -4.76
C MET A 33 -8.92 -3.25 -4.07
N ASP A 34 -10.06 -3.62 -3.53
CA ASP A 34 -10.98 -2.73 -2.81
C ASP A 34 -10.41 -2.29 -1.46
N VAL A 35 -9.56 -3.12 -0.84
CA VAL A 35 -8.89 -2.81 0.44
C VAL A 35 -7.93 -1.62 0.30
N LEU A 36 -7.29 -1.44 -0.86
CA LEU A 36 -6.34 -0.36 -1.06
C LEU A 36 -7.06 1.00 -1.09
N ARG A 37 -6.64 1.89 -0.20
CA ARG A 37 -7.09 3.29 -0.17
C ARG A 37 -6.31 4.12 -1.19
N PRO A 38 -6.96 5.05 -1.91
CA PRO A 38 -6.28 6.00 -2.79
C PRO A 38 -5.20 6.81 -2.05
N PHE A 39 -3.98 6.82 -2.58
CA PHE A 39 -2.85 7.60 -2.05
C PHE A 39 -2.51 7.31 -0.56
N TYR A 40 -2.78 6.10 -0.11
CA TYR A 40 -2.51 5.67 1.25
C TYR A 40 -1.46 4.56 1.26
N ARG A 41 -0.42 4.70 2.08
CA ARG A 41 0.70 3.75 2.11
C ARG A 41 0.29 2.41 2.70
N ASP A 42 -0.41 2.44 3.82
CA ASP A 42 -0.64 1.24 4.60
C ASP A 42 -1.87 0.46 4.13
N VAL A 43 -1.75 -0.85 4.11
CA VAL A 43 -2.88 -1.75 3.90
C VAL A 43 -3.69 -1.83 5.18
N PRO A 44 -4.98 -1.43 5.19
CA PRO A 44 -5.75 -1.32 6.42
C PRO A 44 -6.16 -2.67 7.04
N TYR A 45 -6.41 -3.68 6.21
CA TYR A 45 -6.78 -5.03 6.65
C TYR A 45 -6.54 -6.06 5.55
N TYR A 46 -6.70 -7.33 5.88
CA TYR A 46 -6.67 -8.46 4.96
C TYR A 46 -7.84 -9.41 5.28
N THR A 47 -8.13 -10.31 4.36
CA THR A 47 -8.98 -11.47 4.59
C THR A 47 -8.13 -12.75 4.56
N GLU A 48 -8.58 -13.81 5.24
CA GLU A 48 -7.96 -15.12 5.11
C GLU A 48 -8.79 -15.96 4.15
N GLU A 49 -8.17 -16.40 3.06
CA GLU A 49 -8.85 -17.17 2.02
C GLU A 49 -7.98 -18.32 1.50
N CYS A 50 -8.63 -19.37 0.99
CA CYS A 50 -7.95 -20.44 0.30
C CYS A 50 -7.31 -19.93 -1.00
N PHE A 51 -6.00 -20.06 -1.13
CA PHE A 51 -5.28 -19.62 -2.32
C PHE A 51 -5.72 -20.42 -3.56
N SER A 52 -6.33 -19.74 -4.50
CA SER A 52 -6.73 -20.29 -5.82
C SER A 52 -5.97 -19.66 -6.98
N GLY A 53 -5.34 -18.51 -6.76
CA GLY A 53 -4.62 -17.72 -7.76
C GLY A 53 -4.45 -16.27 -7.31
N GLY A 54 -3.70 -15.50 -8.08
CA GLY A 54 -3.43 -14.09 -7.79
C GLY A 54 -1.95 -13.79 -7.68
N THR A 55 -1.64 -12.50 -7.59
CA THR A 55 -0.26 -12.00 -7.43
C THR A 55 0.17 -12.19 -5.99
N LYS A 56 1.41 -12.64 -5.78
CA LYS A 56 1.96 -12.94 -4.45
C LYS A 56 2.96 -11.88 -4.04
N PHE A 57 3.07 -11.63 -2.73
CA PHE A 57 3.94 -10.60 -2.18
C PHE A 57 4.32 -10.92 -0.73
N ARG A 58 5.30 -10.19 -0.21
CA ARG A 58 5.76 -10.22 1.19
C ARG A 58 5.73 -8.82 1.81
N ASN A 59 5.95 -8.75 3.11
CA ASN A 59 6.19 -7.47 3.77
C ASN A 59 7.37 -6.72 3.13
N GLY A 60 7.20 -5.41 2.94
CA GLY A 60 8.15 -4.54 2.28
C GLY A 60 7.97 -4.44 0.76
N ASP A 61 7.18 -5.30 0.13
CA ASP A 61 6.83 -5.15 -1.29
C ASP A 61 5.85 -3.99 -1.49
N THR A 62 5.99 -3.29 -2.60
CA THR A 62 5.00 -2.30 -3.07
C THR A 62 4.06 -2.98 -4.06
N ILE A 63 2.77 -2.92 -3.79
CA ILE A 63 1.71 -3.41 -4.68
C ILE A 63 1.01 -2.22 -5.34
N MET A 64 1.06 -2.15 -6.66
CA MET A 64 0.45 -1.09 -7.47
C MET A 64 -0.65 -1.68 -8.35
N ALA A 65 -1.83 -1.06 -8.35
CA ALA A 65 -2.87 -1.41 -9.31
C ALA A 65 -2.37 -1.17 -10.74
N ARG A 66 -2.67 -2.09 -11.66
CA ARG A 66 -2.32 -1.97 -13.08
C ARG A 66 -3.51 -1.71 -14.00
N ILE A 67 -4.71 -1.58 -13.47
CA ILE A 67 -5.95 -1.50 -14.23
C ILE A 67 -6.68 -0.18 -13.95
N THR A 68 -7.34 0.36 -14.99
CA THR A 68 -8.32 1.46 -14.91
C THR A 68 -9.54 1.06 -14.07
N PRO A 69 -10.11 1.92 -13.19
CA PRO A 69 -9.57 3.25 -12.81
C PRO A 69 -8.68 3.21 -11.55
N CYS A 70 -8.28 2.03 -11.12
CA CYS A 70 -7.63 1.84 -9.81
C CYS A 70 -6.28 2.56 -9.72
N LEU A 71 -5.42 2.48 -10.75
CA LEU A 71 -4.13 3.19 -10.75
C LEU A 71 -4.33 4.71 -10.82
N GLU A 72 -5.25 5.17 -11.66
CA GLU A 72 -5.59 6.59 -11.81
C GLU A 72 -6.12 7.18 -10.51
N ASN A 73 -6.81 6.36 -9.72
CA ASN A 73 -7.26 6.70 -8.37
C ASN A 73 -6.16 6.54 -7.29
N GLY A 74 -4.92 6.23 -7.67
CA GLY A 74 -3.80 6.15 -6.73
C GLY A 74 -3.79 4.91 -5.84
N LYS A 75 -4.38 3.80 -6.26
CA LYS A 75 -4.34 2.54 -5.50
C LYS A 75 -2.97 1.87 -5.61
N THR A 76 -2.09 2.28 -4.72
CA THR A 76 -0.74 1.73 -4.52
C THR A 76 -0.47 1.69 -3.02
N ALA A 77 0.04 0.59 -2.51
CA ALA A 77 0.34 0.44 -1.08
C ALA A 77 1.64 -0.34 -0.86
N GLN A 78 2.25 -0.15 0.32
CA GLN A 78 3.34 -0.97 0.80
C GLN A 78 2.79 -2.05 1.74
N VAL A 79 3.15 -3.30 1.49
CA VAL A 79 2.71 -4.42 2.32
C VAL A 79 3.49 -4.43 3.64
N SER A 80 2.77 -4.40 4.77
CA SER A 80 3.36 -4.40 6.11
C SER A 80 2.52 -5.20 7.14
N ILE A 81 1.47 -5.89 6.66
CA ILE A 81 0.43 -6.50 7.51
C ILE A 81 0.57 -8.03 7.65
N LEU A 82 1.54 -8.63 6.97
CA LEU A 82 1.83 -10.05 7.04
C LEU A 82 2.67 -10.38 8.27
N ASN A 83 2.71 -11.67 8.65
CA ASN A 83 3.66 -12.13 9.64
C ASN A 83 5.08 -12.18 9.05
N ASP A 84 6.09 -12.34 9.91
CA ASP A 84 7.47 -12.48 9.43
C ASP A 84 7.63 -13.73 8.57
N GLY A 85 8.28 -13.57 7.41
CA GLY A 85 8.47 -14.65 6.43
C GLY A 85 7.20 -15.11 5.69
N GLU A 86 6.01 -14.59 6.04
CA GLU A 86 4.75 -14.96 5.40
C GLU A 86 4.64 -14.43 3.97
N VAL A 87 3.98 -15.21 3.12
CA VAL A 87 3.61 -14.82 1.75
C VAL A 87 2.11 -14.60 1.69
N GLY A 88 1.72 -13.36 1.36
CA GLY A 88 0.34 -13.02 1.05
C GLY A 88 0.06 -13.06 -0.44
N PHE A 89 -1.23 -12.93 -0.80
CA PHE A 89 -1.65 -12.84 -2.19
C PHE A 89 -2.75 -11.80 -2.38
N GLY A 90 -3.03 -11.46 -3.64
CA GLY A 90 -4.07 -10.50 -3.95
C GLY A 90 -4.48 -10.55 -5.41
N SER A 91 -5.03 -9.44 -5.90
CA SER A 91 -5.54 -9.33 -7.26
C SER A 91 -4.47 -9.67 -8.31
N THR A 92 -4.86 -10.35 -9.38
CA THR A 92 -4.03 -10.52 -10.59
C THR A 92 -3.74 -9.19 -11.29
N GLU A 93 -4.47 -8.15 -10.93
CA GLU A 93 -4.30 -6.78 -11.44
C GLU A 93 -3.34 -5.94 -10.58
N TYR A 94 -2.44 -6.57 -9.82
CA TYR A 94 -1.31 -5.91 -9.18
C TYR A 94 -0.03 -6.10 -10.00
N ILE A 95 0.80 -5.05 -10.01
CA ILE A 95 2.25 -5.15 -10.24
C ILE A 95 2.90 -5.05 -8.86
N VAL A 96 3.74 -6.02 -8.53
CA VAL A 96 4.51 -6.04 -7.29
C VAL A 96 5.92 -5.59 -7.57
N PHE A 97 6.42 -4.65 -6.77
CA PHE A 97 7.80 -4.19 -6.81
C PHE A 97 8.47 -4.58 -5.49
N ARG A 98 9.59 -5.27 -5.60
CA ARG A 98 10.47 -5.59 -4.47
C ARG A 98 11.78 -4.89 -4.63
N ALA A 99 12.19 -4.11 -3.65
CA ALA A 99 13.50 -3.47 -3.65
C ALA A 99 14.61 -4.52 -3.68
N LYS A 100 15.58 -4.34 -4.60
CA LYS A 100 16.75 -5.20 -4.66
C LYS A 100 17.68 -4.91 -3.49
N GLU A 101 18.02 -5.95 -2.76
CA GLU A 101 18.88 -5.85 -1.57
C GLU A 101 20.24 -5.21 -1.91
N GLY A 102 20.69 -4.28 -1.07
CA GLY A 102 21.94 -3.54 -1.28
C GLY A 102 21.88 -2.48 -2.38
N ILE A 103 20.82 -2.40 -3.19
CA ILE A 103 20.68 -1.48 -4.32
C ILE A 103 19.58 -0.43 -4.07
N ALA A 104 18.45 -0.86 -3.53
CA ALA A 104 17.34 0.04 -3.24
C ALA A 104 16.80 -0.15 -1.82
N ASP A 105 16.31 0.94 -1.26
CA ASP A 105 15.56 0.94 -0.01
C ASP A 105 14.06 0.74 -0.32
N LYS A 106 13.38 -0.10 0.49
CA LYS A 106 11.96 -0.46 0.26
C LYS A 106 11.01 0.73 0.43
N ASP A 107 11.29 1.61 1.40
CA ASP A 107 10.43 2.76 1.66
C ASP A 107 10.64 3.82 0.57
N TYR A 108 11.90 4.07 0.16
CA TYR A 108 12.20 4.89 -1.00
C TYR A 108 11.51 4.37 -2.26
N LEU A 109 11.58 3.06 -2.53
CA LEU A 109 10.96 2.46 -3.72
C LEU A 109 9.44 2.68 -3.73
N TYR A 110 8.77 2.56 -2.58
CA TYR A 110 7.33 2.86 -2.49
C TYR A 110 7.03 4.29 -2.95
N TYR A 111 7.73 5.28 -2.41
CA TYR A 111 7.49 6.68 -2.77
C TYR A 111 7.86 6.98 -4.22
N LEU A 112 8.91 6.36 -4.72
CA LEU A 112 9.28 6.46 -6.14
C LEU A 112 8.18 5.90 -7.05
N VAL A 113 7.62 4.73 -6.73
CA VAL A 113 6.52 4.12 -7.49
C VAL A 113 5.26 4.99 -7.46
N CYS A 114 5.00 5.67 -6.34
CA CYS A 114 3.88 6.62 -6.20
C CYS A 114 4.14 7.97 -6.87
N SER A 115 5.39 8.31 -7.16
CA SER A 115 5.76 9.61 -7.73
C SER A 115 5.24 9.79 -9.15
N PRO A 116 5.05 11.04 -9.61
CA PRO A 116 4.71 11.34 -11.01
C PRO A 116 5.69 10.72 -12.01
N GLU A 117 6.96 10.59 -11.65
CA GLU A 117 8.03 10.05 -12.49
C GLU A 117 7.79 8.60 -12.92
N VAL A 118 7.15 7.79 -12.07
CA VAL A 118 6.80 6.40 -12.38
C VAL A 118 5.32 6.26 -12.71
N ARG A 119 4.45 6.89 -11.92
CA ARG A 119 3.00 6.72 -12.04
C ARG A 119 2.44 7.29 -13.35
N GLU A 120 2.87 8.46 -13.78
CA GLU A 120 2.35 9.05 -15.03
C GLU A 120 2.73 8.25 -16.28
N PRO A 121 4.00 7.82 -16.48
CA PRO A 121 4.34 6.93 -17.57
C PRO A 121 3.58 5.60 -17.51
N ALA A 122 3.35 5.06 -16.31
CA ALA A 122 2.54 3.84 -16.14
C ALA A 122 1.10 4.05 -16.66
N ILE A 123 0.44 5.14 -16.27
CA ILE A 123 -0.90 5.50 -16.75
C ILE A 123 -0.89 5.72 -18.26
N LYS A 124 0.06 6.49 -18.79
CA LYS A 124 0.18 6.74 -20.23
C LYS A 124 0.43 5.48 -21.06
N SER A 125 1.01 4.43 -20.44
CA SER A 125 1.27 3.15 -21.11
C SER A 125 0.04 2.25 -21.20
N MET A 126 -1.07 2.62 -20.57
CA MET A 126 -2.25 1.77 -20.48
C MET A 126 -2.88 1.50 -21.84
N VAL A 127 -3.18 0.23 -22.12
CA VAL A 127 -3.85 -0.24 -23.33
C VAL A 127 -4.99 -1.18 -22.98
N GLY A 128 -5.98 -1.23 -23.85
CA GLY A 128 -7.18 -2.07 -23.72
C GLY A 128 -8.45 -1.32 -24.08
N SER A 129 -9.59 -1.99 -23.94
CA SER A 129 -10.91 -1.38 -24.14
C SER A 129 -11.20 -0.35 -23.05
N SER A 130 -12.08 0.62 -23.37
CA SER A 130 -12.52 1.63 -22.42
C SER A 130 -12.97 1.01 -21.09
N GLY A 131 -12.49 1.54 -19.96
CA GLY A 131 -12.80 1.06 -18.62
C GLY A 131 -12.06 -0.22 -18.17
N ARG A 132 -11.24 -0.84 -19.05
CA ARG A 132 -10.45 -2.04 -18.74
C ARG A 132 -9.02 -1.98 -19.27
N GLN A 133 -8.45 -0.79 -19.31
CA GLN A 133 -7.08 -0.60 -19.75
C GLN A 133 -6.11 -1.09 -18.67
N ARG A 134 -4.96 -1.61 -19.11
CA ARG A 134 -3.90 -2.15 -18.23
C ARG A 134 -2.55 -1.59 -18.57
N VAL A 135 -1.78 -1.29 -17.54
CA VAL A 135 -0.38 -0.86 -17.63
C VAL A 135 0.44 -1.90 -18.40
N GLN A 136 1.25 -1.43 -19.33
CA GLN A 136 2.27 -2.24 -19.96
C GLN A 136 3.49 -2.34 -19.03
N ALA A 137 3.64 -3.48 -18.36
CA ALA A 137 4.68 -3.68 -17.35
C ALA A 137 6.09 -3.44 -17.91
N ASP A 138 6.34 -3.74 -19.18
CA ASP A 138 7.65 -3.56 -19.80
C ASP A 138 8.00 -2.07 -20.01
N VAL A 139 7.01 -1.19 -20.19
CA VAL A 139 7.23 0.26 -20.21
C VAL A 139 7.74 0.70 -18.83
N VAL A 140 7.08 0.27 -17.76
CA VAL A 140 7.48 0.63 -16.39
C VAL A 140 8.84 0.02 -16.01
N LYS A 141 9.12 -1.22 -16.39
CA LYS A 141 10.43 -1.88 -16.15
C LYS A 141 11.59 -1.12 -16.77
N ASN A 142 11.41 -0.62 -18.00
CA ASN A 142 12.46 0.06 -18.76
C ASN A 142 12.51 1.58 -18.53
N LEU A 143 11.66 2.10 -17.63
CA LEU A 143 11.62 3.51 -17.31
C LEU A 143 12.98 3.96 -16.74
N GLN A 144 13.57 4.98 -17.36
CA GLN A 144 14.82 5.58 -16.92
C GLN A 144 14.51 6.59 -15.81
N ILE A 145 15.12 6.41 -14.67
CA ILE A 145 14.95 7.25 -13.48
C ILE A 145 16.30 7.66 -12.91
N GLU A 146 16.36 8.79 -12.25
CA GLU A 146 17.53 9.21 -11.51
C GLU A 146 17.47 8.64 -10.09
N VAL A 147 18.47 7.85 -9.70
CA VAL A 147 18.51 7.11 -8.44
C VAL A 147 19.65 7.63 -7.56
N PRO A 148 19.35 8.12 -6.35
CA PRO A 148 20.35 8.52 -5.38
C PRO A 148 21.09 7.30 -4.80
N PRO A 149 22.26 7.49 -4.20
CA PRO A 149 22.94 6.47 -3.41
C PRO A 149 22.03 5.90 -2.30
N LEU A 150 22.24 4.63 -1.94
CA LEU A 150 21.39 3.91 -0.97
C LEU A 150 21.25 4.64 0.38
N VAL A 151 22.28 5.33 0.82
CA VAL A 151 22.24 6.12 2.08
C VAL A 151 21.23 7.28 1.96
N GLU A 152 21.16 7.94 0.80
CA GLU A 152 20.18 9.00 0.56
C GLU A 152 18.77 8.44 0.36
N GLN A 153 18.65 7.32 -0.34
CA GLN A 153 17.36 6.63 -0.48
C GLN A 153 16.74 6.36 0.91
N ARG A 154 17.52 5.83 1.84
CA ARG A 154 17.08 5.57 3.23
C ARG A 154 16.63 6.85 3.94
N LYS A 155 17.35 7.97 3.73
CA LYS A 155 16.97 9.26 4.32
C LYS A 155 15.65 9.76 3.73
N PHE A 156 15.47 9.71 2.41
CA PHE A 156 14.23 10.11 1.75
C PHE A 156 13.08 9.18 2.16
N GLY A 157 13.29 7.87 2.11
CA GLY A 157 12.30 6.89 2.50
C GLY A 157 11.82 7.10 3.94
N SER A 158 12.75 7.19 4.91
CA SER A 158 12.41 7.40 6.31
C SER A 158 11.75 8.75 6.58
N PHE A 159 12.18 9.82 5.90
CA PHE A 159 11.58 11.14 6.02
C PHE A 159 10.11 11.13 5.55
N LEU A 160 9.84 10.64 4.34
CA LEU A 160 8.48 10.56 3.80
C LEU A 160 7.60 9.60 4.62
N LYS A 161 8.17 8.48 5.05
CA LYS A 161 7.51 7.51 5.93
C LYS A 161 7.02 8.15 7.22
N SER A 162 7.77 9.09 7.80
CA SER A 162 7.38 9.77 9.05
C SER A 162 6.06 10.55 8.92
N PHE A 163 5.74 11.07 7.73
CA PHE A 163 4.44 11.72 7.48
C PHE A 163 3.32 10.69 7.42
N ASP A 164 3.50 9.57 6.70
CA ASP A 164 2.49 8.52 6.64
C ASP A 164 2.26 7.89 8.02
N ASP A 165 3.32 7.67 8.80
CA ASP A 165 3.21 7.18 10.17
C ASP A 165 2.39 8.16 11.05
N LYS A 166 2.57 9.48 10.85
CA LYS A 166 1.79 10.51 11.54
C LYS A 166 0.32 10.49 11.10
N ILE A 167 0.05 10.33 9.81
CA ILE A 167 -1.31 10.21 9.27
C ILE A 167 -1.99 8.97 9.88
N ALA A 168 -1.32 7.82 9.84
CA ALA A 168 -1.85 6.57 10.40
C ALA A 168 -2.10 6.67 11.92
N LEU A 169 -1.23 7.38 12.66
CA LEU A 169 -1.43 7.63 14.08
C LEU A 169 -2.65 8.52 14.32
N ASN A 170 -2.79 9.60 13.57
CA ASN A 170 -3.94 10.51 13.68
C ASN A 170 -5.26 9.78 13.37
N ASP A 171 -5.29 8.91 12.37
CA ASP A 171 -6.47 8.07 12.08
C ASP A 171 -6.85 7.19 13.27
N LYS A 172 -5.86 6.55 13.93
CA LYS A 172 -6.09 5.76 15.14
C LYS A 172 -6.62 6.59 16.29
N ILE A 173 -6.05 7.78 16.51
CA ILE A 173 -6.51 8.73 17.54
C ILE A 173 -7.95 9.15 17.27
N ASN A 174 -8.27 9.55 16.04
CA ASN A 174 -9.61 9.98 15.67
C ASN A 174 -10.66 8.86 15.86
N LYS A 175 -10.30 7.62 15.47
CA LYS A 175 -11.17 6.46 15.70
C LYS A 175 -11.40 6.22 17.18
N ASN A 176 -10.36 6.26 18.00
CA ASN A 176 -10.47 6.07 19.45
C ASN A 176 -11.32 7.17 20.11
N LEU A 177 -11.12 8.43 19.71
CA LEU A 177 -11.92 9.56 20.21
C LEU A 177 -13.40 9.42 19.83
N LEU A 178 -13.69 8.96 18.62
CA LEU A 178 -15.07 8.68 18.19
C LEU A 178 -15.69 7.56 19.02
N GLU A 179 -14.96 6.46 19.25
CA GLU A 179 -15.42 5.35 20.09
C GLU A 179 -15.70 5.81 21.53
N GLN A 180 -14.84 6.65 22.12
CA GLN A 180 -15.04 7.22 23.44
C GLN A 180 -16.27 8.14 23.47
N ALA A 181 -16.42 9.03 22.47
CA ALA A 181 -17.58 9.91 22.40
C ALA A 181 -18.90 9.14 22.28
N LEU A 182 -18.92 8.07 21.47
CA LEU A 182 -20.09 7.21 21.35
C LEU A 182 -20.39 6.44 22.64
N ALA A 183 -19.36 5.98 23.36
CA ALA A 183 -19.55 5.33 24.65
C ALA A 183 -20.16 6.27 25.69
N ILE A 184 -19.64 7.50 25.80
CA ILE A 184 -20.18 8.53 26.69
C ILE A 184 -21.61 8.88 26.30
N TYR A 185 -21.87 9.09 25.00
CA TYR A 185 -23.22 9.39 24.52
C TYR A 185 -24.21 8.28 24.89
N LYS A 186 -23.82 7.02 24.68
CA LYS A 186 -24.67 5.85 25.03
C LYS A 186 -24.96 5.83 26.52
N ASP A 187 -23.90 5.98 27.34
CA ASP A 187 -24.01 5.92 28.80
C ASP A 187 -24.95 7.02 29.34
N TRP A 188 -24.80 8.26 28.85
CA TRP A 188 -25.52 9.42 29.34
C TRP A 188 -26.95 9.54 28.79
N PHE A 189 -27.15 9.25 27.51
CA PHE A 189 -28.38 9.56 26.78
C PHE A 189 -29.21 8.33 26.39
N CYS A 190 -28.59 7.15 26.30
CA CYS A 190 -29.33 5.92 25.98
C CYS A 190 -29.61 5.07 27.24
N ASP A 191 -28.55 4.89 28.07
CA ASP A 191 -28.65 4.04 29.25
C ASP A 191 -28.99 4.85 30.52
N TYR A 192 -29.03 6.19 30.43
CA TYR A 192 -29.37 7.14 31.52
C TYR A 192 -28.60 6.89 32.82
N ALA A 193 -27.32 6.53 32.73
CA ALA A 193 -26.49 6.17 33.89
C ALA A 193 -26.37 7.31 34.92
N LEU A 194 -26.40 8.57 34.48
CA LEU A 194 -26.41 9.75 35.36
C LEU A 194 -27.74 9.95 36.11
N SER A 195 -28.80 9.28 35.68
CA SER A 195 -30.15 9.36 36.26
C SER A 195 -30.58 8.03 36.88
N ASP A 196 -29.62 7.19 37.29
CA ASP A 196 -29.89 5.84 37.83
C ASP A 196 -30.85 5.01 36.95
N GLY A 197 -30.75 5.18 35.61
CA GLY A 197 -31.58 4.48 34.63
C GLY A 197 -33.01 5.03 34.50
N THR A 198 -33.35 6.18 35.12
CA THR A 198 -34.64 6.83 34.99
C THR A 198 -34.62 7.92 33.94
N LEU A 199 -35.71 8.03 33.15
CA LEU A 199 -35.88 9.17 32.25
C LEU A 199 -36.05 10.45 33.08
N PRO A 200 -35.45 11.61 32.66
CA PRO A 200 -35.72 12.88 33.27
C PRO A 200 -37.25 13.17 33.20
N GLU A 201 -37.86 13.52 34.31
CA GLU A 201 -39.25 13.98 34.33
C GLU A 201 -39.36 15.26 33.50
N ASN A 202 -40.39 15.34 32.65
CA ASN A 202 -40.69 16.52 31.81
C ASN A 202 -41.10 17.73 32.65
#